data_c52d2923037780ae7f4f8c3b0e1a953b
#
_entry.id   c52d2923037780ae7f4f8c3b0e1a953b
#
_cell.length_a   1.000
_cell.length_b   1.000
_cell.length_c   1.000
_cell.angle_alpha   90.00
_cell.angle_beta   90.00
_cell.angle_gamma   90.00
#
_symmetry.space_group_name_H-M   'P 1'
#
loop_
_entity.id
_entity.type
_entity.pdbx_description
1 polymer ?
#
loop_
_entity_poly.entity_id
_entity_poly.type
_entity_poly.pdbx_seq_one_letter_code
_entity_poly.pdbx_strand_id
1 'polypeptide(L)'
;MKLVYLSSAVAFGSAIADTAPWEGPGPNDVRGPCPMLNTLANHGFLPHDGKNIHVNKTVDALSSALNIDPELGSFLHSFAVTANPQPNATWWNLDHLSRHNILEHDASLSRQDAYFGAPDVFNEAVFNQTKSYWTGDVITLQMAANARLARLMTSNLTNPEYSMSDLGSSFSIGESVAYVAILGSKETRTVPKAYVEYLFEKERLPYELGFKKAETPMTETDLGNLMDELISLQHFPQSPGKIAKRSERPSEKRAEKRCPFH
;
A
#
# COMPACT_ATOMS: atom_id res chain seq x y z
N MET A 1 -21.03 -49.02 45.61
CA MET A 1 -21.25 -47.78 44.87
C MET A 1 -19.99 -47.51 44.06
N LYS A 2 -20.03 -47.68 42.75
CA LYS A 2 -18.94 -47.35 41.85
C LYS A 2 -19.21 -45.99 41.24
N LEU A 3 -18.39 -44.99 41.55
CA LEU A 3 -18.45 -43.67 40.89
C LEU A 3 -17.83 -43.78 39.48
N VAL A 4 -18.64 -43.47 38.48
CA VAL A 4 -18.21 -43.36 37.10
C VAL A 4 -17.93 -41.88 36.87
N TYR A 5 -16.67 -41.52 36.65
CA TYR A 5 -16.27 -40.18 36.23
C TYR A 5 -16.46 -40.09 34.71
N LEU A 6 -17.43 -39.28 34.26
CA LEU A 6 -17.55 -38.88 32.87
C LEU A 6 -16.54 -37.74 32.65
N SER A 7 -15.45 -38.02 31.94
CA SER A 7 -14.57 -37.00 31.39
C SER A 7 -15.16 -36.42 30.14
N SER A 8 -15.69 -35.20 30.19
CA SER A 8 -16.08 -34.44 29.00
C SER A 8 -14.83 -33.88 28.34
N ALA A 9 -14.38 -34.50 27.26
CA ALA A 9 -13.37 -33.93 26.40
C ALA A 9 -13.99 -32.77 25.61
N VAL A 10 -13.64 -31.53 26.01
CA VAL A 10 -13.95 -30.34 25.18
C VAL A 10 -12.98 -30.37 23.99
N ALA A 11 -13.48 -30.79 22.84
CA ALA A 11 -12.74 -30.64 21.59
C ALA A 11 -12.72 -29.15 21.24
N PHE A 12 -11.58 -28.49 21.46
CA PHE A 12 -11.27 -27.23 20.82
C PHE A 12 -11.06 -27.52 19.34
N GLY A 13 -12.13 -27.47 18.56
CA GLY A 13 -12.06 -27.37 17.13
C GLY A 13 -11.47 -26.02 16.78
N SER A 14 -10.15 -25.98 16.55
CA SER A 14 -9.54 -24.87 15.81
C SER A 14 -10.19 -24.85 14.44
N ALA A 15 -11.14 -23.93 14.22
CA ALA A 15 -11.53 -23.54 12.89
C ALA A 15 -10.26 -23.00 12.24
N ILE A 16 -9.58 -23.82 11.45
CA ILE A 16 -8.57 -23.36 10.50
C ILE A 16 -9.38 -22.47 9.56
N ALA A 17 -9.29 -21.17 9.74
CA ALA A 17 -9.79 -20.23 8.76
C ALA A 17 -9.21 -20.67 7.41
N ASP A 18 -10.04 -20.72 6.39
CA ASP A 18 -9.68 -21.10 5.01
C ASP A 18 -8.77 -20.00 4.46
N THR A 19 -7.51 -20.00 4.94
CA THR A 19 -6.49 -19.01 4.59
C THR A 19 -5.80 -19.53 3.35
N ALA A 20 -5.76 -18.72 2.29
CA ALA A 20 -5.02 -19.05 1.09
C ALA A 20 -3.57 -19.43 1.46
N PRO A 21 -3.04 -20.56 0.94
CA PRO A 21 -1.67 -20.98 1.22
C PRO A 21 -0.70 -19.88 0.84
N TRP A 22 0.46 -19.84 1.50
CA TRP A 22 1.53 -18.91 1.19
C TRP A 22 2.79 -19.67 0.79
N GLU A 23 3.39 -19.27 -0.33
CA GLU A 23 4.69 -19.76 -0.79
C GLU A 23 5.52 -18.57 -1.29
N GLY A 24 6.78 -18.48 -0.86
CA GLY A 24 7.69 -17.43 -1.33
C GLY A 24 8.09 -17.62 -2.80
N PRO A 25 8.65 -16.59 -3.45
CA PRO A 25 9.01 -16.67 -4.86
C PRO A 25 10.07 -17.71 -5.13
N GLY A 26 9.88 -18.49 -6.20
CA GLY A 26 10.87 -19.41 -6.73
C GLY A 26 11.94 -18.71 -7.58
N PRO A 27 12.96 -19.45 -8.07
CA PRO A 27 14.12 -18.86 -8.76
C PRO A 27 13.79 -18.12 -10.07
N ASN A 28 12.66 -18.43 -10.69
CA ASN A 28 12.22 -17.84 -11.96
C ASN A 28 11.04 -16.89 -11.81
N ASP A 29 10.60 -16.65 -10.58
CA ASP A 29 9.48 -15.76 -10.29
C ASP A 29 9.98 -14.32 -10.24
N VAL A 30 9.12 -13.40 -10.65
CA VAL A 30 9.42 -11.97 -10.58
C VAL A 30 8.57 -11.31 -9.48
N ARG A 31 9.16 -10.29 -8.85
CA ARG A 31 8.51 -9.45 -7.84
C ARG A 31 8.80 -7.98 -8.18
N GLY A 32 8.05 -7.10 -7.56
CA GLY A 32 8.15 -5.66 -7.79
C GLY A 32 8.22 -4.85 -6.50
N PRO A 33 8.16 -3.52 -6.58
CA PRO A 33 8.30 -2.64 -5.42
C PRO A 33 7.08 -2.70 -4.47
N CYS A 34 5.91 -3.14 -4.96
CA CYS A 34 4.68 -3.17 -4.17
C CYS A 34 4.59 -4.43 -3.28
N PRO A 35 4.70 -4.32 -1.94
CA PRO A 35 4.64 -5.48 -1.05
C PRO A 35 3.28 -6.19 -1.11
N MET A 36 2.17 -5.46 -1.30
CA MET A 36 0.85 -6.07 -1.39
C MET A 36 0.70 -6.95 -2.65
N LEU A 37 1.15 -6.48 -3.82
CA LEU A 37 1.06 -7.27 -5.05
C LEU A 37 1.98 -8.50 -5.00
N ASN A 38 3.17 -8.37 -4.41
CA ASN A 38 4.05 -9.50 -4.12
C ASN A 38 3.35 -10.51 -3.20
N THR A 39 2.70 -10.02 -2.14
CA THR A 39 1.89 -10.83 -1.23
C THR A 39 0.79 -11.58 -1.95
N LEU A 40 0.05 -10.92 -2.85
CA LEU A 40 -1.02 -11.57 -3.62
C LEU A 40 -0.49 -12.67 -4.54
N ALA A 41 0.70 -12.50 -5.12
CA ALA A 41 1.37 -13.55 -5.90
C ALA A 41 1.83 -14.70 -4.98
N ASN A 42 2.41 -14.41 -3.83
CA ASN A 42 2.85 -15.42 -2.87
C ASN A 42 1.69 -16.26 -2.31
N HIS A 43 0.48 -15.70 -2.25
CA HIS A 43 -0.74 -16.42 -1.87
C HIS A 43 -1.51 -17.03 -3.05
N GLY A 44 -1.03 -16.89 -4.30
CA GLY A 44 -1.66 -17.45 -5.49
C GLY A 44 -2.94 -16.73 -5.96
N PHE A 45 -3.26 -15.56 -5.39
CA PHE A 45 -4.33 -14.70 -5.91
C PHE A 45 -3.95 -14.10 -7.27
N LEU A 46 -2.72 -13.62 -7.42
CA LEU A 46 -2.08 -13.35 -8.71
C LEU A 46 -1.29 -14.58 -9.17
N PRO A 47 -0.90 -14.66 -10.47
CA PRO A 47 0.03 -15.70 -10.91
C PRO A 47 1.26 -15.73 -10.02
N HIS A 48 1.60 -16.92 -9.49
CA HIS A 48 2.68 -17.05 -8.50
C HIS A 48 4.02 -16.60 -9.05
N ASP A 49 4.25 -16.82 -10.35
CA ASP A 49 5.45 -16.38 -11.04
C ASP A 49 5.53 -14.85 -11.25
N GLY A 50 4.45 -14.12 -10.95
CA GLY A 50 4.36 -12.67 -11.08
C GLY A 50 4.26 -12.16 -12.51
N LYS A 51 3.92 -13.03 -13.49
CA LYS A 51 3.97 -12.71 -14.92
C LYS A 51 2.60 -12.79 -15.59
N ASN A 52 2.49 -12.09 -16.75
CA ASN A 52 1.32 -12.13 -17.63
C ASN A 52 0.01 -11.80 -16.92
N ILE A 53 0.01 -10.76 -16.10
CA ILE A 53 -1.13 -10.36 -15.30
C ILE A 53 -2.07 -9.52 -16.18
N HIS A 54 -3.21 -10.09 -16.54
CA HIS A 54 -4.28 -9.46 -17.32
C HIS A 54 -5.34 -8.84 -16.39
N VAL A 55 -6.21 -7.99 -16.95
CA VAL A 55 -7.20 -7.21 -16.18
C VAL A 55 -8.09 -8.07 -15.29
N ASN A 56 -8.62 -9.18 -15.80
CA ASN A 56 -9.45 -10.10 -15.03
C ASN A 56 -8.70 -10.66 -13.81
N LYS A 57 -7.42 -11.05 -13.99
CA LYS A 57 -6.59 -11.54 -12.87
C LYS A 57 -6.30 -10.46 -11.83
N THR A 58 -6.06 -9.22 -12.27
CA THR A 58 -5.90 -8.09 -11.34
C THR A 58 -7.18 -7.87 -10.54
N VAL A 59 -8.32 -7.77 -11.22
CA VAL A 59 -9.62 -7.52 -10.58
C VAL A 59 -9.99 -8.65 -9.62
N ASP A 60 -9.88 -9.91 -10.07
CA ASP A 60 -10.20 -11.09 -9.26
C ASP A 60 -9.33 -11.16 -7.99
N ALA A 61 -8.01 -10.91 -8.12
CA ALA A 61 -7.09 -10.94 -7.00
C ALA A 61 -7.40 -9.85 -5.96
N LEU A 62 -7.60 -8.61 -6.42
CA LEU A 62 -7.86 -7.47 -5.55
C LEU A 62 -9.23 -7.60 -4.85
N SER A 63 -10.26 -8.06 -5.55
CA SER A 63 -11.59 -8.24 -4.97
C SER A 63 -11.64 -9.44 -4.02
N SER A 64 -11.07 -10.59 -4.41
CA SER A 64 -11.15 -11.80 -3.59
C SER A 64 -10.33 -11.73 -2.32
N ALA A 65 -9.10 -11.20 -2.40
CA ALA A 65 -8.20 -11.12 -1.25
C ALA A 65 -8.47 -9.92 -0.34
N LEU A 66 -8.82 -8.76 -0.91
CA LEU A 66 -8.81 -7.46 -0.21
C LEU A 66 -10.17 -6.75 -0.22
N ASN A 67 -11.17 -7.28 -0.92
CA ASN A 67 -12.46 -6.64 -1.16
C ASN A 67 -12.33 -5.23 -1.78
N ILE A 68 -11.43 -5.10 -2.77
CA ILE A 68 -11.36 -3.90 -3.60
C ILE A 68 -12.44 -4.00 -4.67
N ASP A 69 -13.16 -2.89 -4.88
CA ASP A 69 -14.20 -2.79 -5.90
C ASP A 69 -13.65 -3.11 -7.31
N PRO A 70 -14.38 -3.87 -8.15
CA PRO A 70 -13.91 -4.25 -9.48
C PRO A 70 -13.57 -3.07 -10.40
N GLU A 71 -14.30 -1.93 -10.29
CA GLU A 71 -14.02 -0.74 -11.09
C GLU A 71 -12.69 -0.12 -10.66
N LEU A 72 -12.45 0.01 -9.35
CA LEU A 72 -11.15 0.43 -8.82
C LEU A 72 -10.04 -0.55 -9.22
N GLY A 73 -10.28 -1.85 -9.16
CA GLY A 73 -9.33 -2.87 -9.61
C GLY A 73 -8.95 -2.72 -11.10
N SER A 74 -9.93 -2.46 -11.96
CA SER A 74 -9.71 -2.21 -13.40
C SER A 74 -8.95 -0.91 -13.64
N PHE A 75 -9.28 0.14 -12.89
CA PHE A 75 -8.60 1.42 -12.93
C PHE A 75 -7.12 1.28 -12.55
N LEU A 76 -6.80 0.62 -11.44
CA LEU A 76 -5.43 0.34 -11.02
C LEU A 76 -4.66 -0.52 -12.04
N HIS A 77 -5.32 -1.50 -12.66
CA HIS A 77 -4.74 -2.28 -13.74
C HIS A 77 -4.30 -1.41 -14.91
N SER A 78 -5.10 -0.42 -15.29
CA SER A 78 -4.78 0.48 -16.42
C SER A 78 -3.47 1.23 -16.22
N PHE A 79 -3.14 1.61 -14.98
CA PHE A 79 -1.84 2.18 -14.65
C PHE A 79 -0.72 1.13 -14.67
N ALA A 80 -0.93 -0.05 -14.09
CA ALA A 80 0.09 -1.10 -14.08
C ALA A 80 0.55 -1.48 -15.50
N VAL A 81 -0.35 -1.48 -16.48
CA VAL A 81 -0.05 -1.73 -17.90
C VAL A 81 0.91 -0.67 -18.46
N THR A 82 0.86 0.58 -17.99
CA THR A 82 1.79 1.64 -18.48
C THR A 82 3.25 1.34 -18.15
N ALA A 83 3.49 0.53 -17.12
CA ALA A 83 4.82 0.09 -16.75
C ALA A 83 5.37 -1.03 -17.67
N ASN A 84 4.53 -1.66 -18.50
CA ASN A 84 5.01 -2.66 -19.46
C ASN A 84 5.88 -2.00 -20.55
N PRO A 85 7.11 -2.49 -20.81
CA PRO A 85 7.98 -1.94 -21.84
C PRO A 85 7.49 -2.22 -23.28
N GLN A 86 6.56 -3.17 -23.46
CA GLN A 86 6.02 -3.49 -24.78
C GLN A 86 4.91 -2.50 -25.17
N PRO A 87 5.01 -1.83 -26.32
CA PRO A 87 3.96 -0.94 -26.81
C PRO A 87 2.63 -1.69 -26.97
N ASN A 88 1.53 -1.05 -26.59
CA ASN A 88 0.16 -1.58 -26.70
C ASN A 88 -0.08 -2.90 -25.93
N ALA A 89 0.73 -3.21 -24.93
CA ALA A 89 0.47 -4.32 -24.05
C ALA A 89 -0.85 -4.11 -23.29
N THR A 90 -1.57 -5.19 -23.02
CA THR A 90 -2.79 -5.23 -22.18
C THR A 90 -2.60 -6.06 -20.92
N TRP A 91 -1.38 -6.32 -20.56
CA TRP A 91 -0.93 -7.12 -19.43
C TRP A 91 0.36 -6.52 -18.86
N TRP A 92 0.74 -6.94 -17.66
CA TRP A 92 1.94 -6.51 -16.98
C TRP A 92 2.57 -7.64 -16.17
N ASN A 93 3.79 -7.45 -15.73
CA ASN A 93 4.47 -8.31 -14.77
C ASN A 93 4.80 -7.49 -13.52
N LEU A 94 5.04 -8.16 -12.40
CA LEU A 94 5.40 -7.47 -11.14
C LEU A 94 6.72 -6.69 -11.26
N ASP A 95 7.73 -7.22 -11.97
CA ASP A 95 9.02 -6.55 -12.20
C ASP A 95 8.93 -5.33 -13.11
N HIS A 96 7.91 -5.26 -13.98
CA HIS A 96 7.69 -4.05 -14.79
C HIS A 96 7.43 -2.82 -13.91
N LEU A 97 6.85 -3.01 -12.73
CA LEU A 97 6.55 -1.93 -11.78
C LEU A 97 7.81 -1.30 -11.19
N SER A 98 8.98 -1.96 -11.28
CA SER A 98 10.27 -1.41 -10.82
C SER A 98 10.85 -0.34 -11.75
N ARG A 99 10.17 -0.03 -12.89
CA ARG A 99 10.63 1.01 -13.81
C ARG A 99 10.44 2.38 -13.21
N HIS A 100 11.57 3.00 -12.86
CA HIS A 100 11.63 4.27 -12.15
C HIS A 100 10.88 5.40 -12.88
N ASN A 101 10.16 6.21 -12.11
CA ASN A 101 9.37 7.37 -12.57
C ASN A 101 8.21 7.07 -13.53
N ILE A 102 7.71 5.81 -13.58
CA ILE A 102 6.44 5.48 -14.20
C ILE A 102 5.37 5.38 -13.10
N LEU A 103 5.38 4.34 -12.29
CA LEU A 103 4.58 4.20 -11.07
C LEU A 103 5.47 4.15 -9.82
N GLU A 104 6.58 3.40 -9.92
CA GLU A 104 7.61 3.43 -8.89
C GLU A 104 8.20 4.84 -8.80
N HIS A 105 8.53 5.27 -7.59
CA HIS A 105 8.93 6.63 -7.26
C HIS A 105 9.91 6.65 -6.09
N ASP A 106 10.73 7.68 -6.02
CA ASP A 106 11.56 7.94 -4.85
C ASP A 106 10.73 8.16 -3.57
N ALA A 107 11.37 8.15 -2.43
CA ALA A 107 10.74 8.32 -1.11
C ALA A 107 9.76 7.20 -0.70
N SER A 108 9.99 5.98 -1.18
CA SER A 108 9.24 4.80 -0.76
C SER A 108 9.26 4.63 0.77
N LEU A 109 8.18 4.02 1.31
CA LEU A 109 8.06 3.73 2.75
C LEU A 109 8.98 2.59 3.20
N SER A 110 9.43 1.71 2.29
CA SER A 110 10.14 0.47 2.64
C SER A 110 11.22 0.04 1.65
N ARG A 111 11.44 0.80 0.59
CA ARG A 111 12.48 0.56 -0.42
C ARG A 111 13.36 1.80 -0.51
N GLN A 112 14.61 1.61 -0.93
CA GLN A 112 15.50 2.75 -1.20
C GLN A 112 15.14 3.39 -2.53
N ASP A 113 15.51 4.66 -2.69
CA ASP A 113 15.36 5.37 -3.96
C ASP A 113 16.22 4.73 -5.05
N ALA A 114 15.78 4.80 -6.30
CA ALA A 114 16.43 4.17 -7.45
C ALA A 114 17.92 4.57 -7.60
N TYR A 115 18.28 5.78 -7.20
CA TYR A 115 19.68 6.25 -7.18
C TYR A 115 20.59 5.36 -6.32
N PHE A 116 20.11 4.84 -5.19
CA PHE A 116 20.92 4.05 -4.25
C PHE A 116 20.94 2.55 -4.56
N GLY A 117 20.09 2.05 -5.45
CA GLY A 117 20.06 0.64 -5.86
C GLY A 117 18.68 0.17 -6.30
N ALA A 118 18.44 -1.14 -6.18
CA ALA A 118 17.21 -1.78 -6.65
C ALA A 118 15.98 -1.31 -5.85
N PRO A 119 14.99 -0.64 -6.50
CA PRO A 119 13.83 -0.06 -5.80
C PRO A 119 12.75 -1.11 -5.48
N ASP A 120 12.92 -2.35 -5.88
CA ASP A 120 12.01 -3.48 -5.61
C ASP A 120 12.40 -4.29 -4.38
N VAL A 121 13.63 -4.10 -3.87
CA VAL A 121 14.13 -4.84 -2.71
C VAL A 121 13.77 -4.14 -1.40
N PHE A 122 13.19 -4.91 -0.47
CA PHE A 122 12.91 -4.41 0.89
C PHE A 122 14.20 -3.89 1.55
N ASN A 123 14.11 -2.70 2.12
CA ASN A 123 15.22 -2.06 2.82
C ASN A 123 14.82 -1.78 4.28
N GLU A 124 15.42 -2.53 5.19
CA GLU A 124 15.12 -2.44 6.63
C GLU A 124 15.39 -1.05 7.19
N ALA A 125 16.47 -0.37 6.78
CA ALA A 125 16.81 0.96 7.29
C ALA A 125 15.75 2.01 6.87
N VAL A 126 15.29 1.94 5.63
CA VAL A 126 14.19 2.78 5.11
C VAL A 126 12.90 2.49 5.87
N PHE A 127 12.56 1.23 6.04
CA PHE A 127 11.34 0.85 6.73
C PHE A 127 11.38 1.18 8.23
N ASN A 128 12.54 1.09 8.88
CA ASN A 128 12.72 1.50 10.27
C ASN A 128 12.49 3.01 10.44
N GLN A 129 12.90 3.85 9.49
CA GLN A 129 12.53 5.27 9.49
C GLN A 129 11.01 5.45 9.42
N THR A 130 10.34 4.77 8.50
CA THR A 130 8.87 4.79 8.39
C THR A 130 8.21 4.38 9.71
N LYS A 131 8.63 3.24 10.29
CA LYS A 131 8.10 2.71 11.57
C LYS A 131 8.31 3.66 12.75
N SER A 132 9.33 4.50 12.74
CA SER A 132 9.59 5.45 13.83
C SER A 132 8.49 6.49 14.02
N TYR A 133 7.64 6.70 13.02
CA TYR A 133 6.47 7.58 13.09
C TYR A 133 5.20 6.87 13.57
N TRP A 134 5.25 5.57 13.77
CA TRP A 134 4.14 4.74 14.27
C TRP A 134 4.34 4.50 15.78
N THR A 135 3.96 5.46 16.59
CA THR A 135 4.32 5.54 18.01
C THR A 135 3.47 4.67 18.94
N GLY A 136 2.48 3.94 18.41
CA GLY A 136 1.60 3.03 19.17
C GLY A 136 1.38 1.70 18.47
N ASP A 137 0.56 0.83 19.07
CA ASP A 137 0.18 -0.46 18.49
C ASP A 137 -0.85 -0.34 17.36
N VAL A 138 -1.45 0.85 17.23
CA VAL A 138 -2.42 1.20 16.19
C VAL A 138 -1.88 2.39 15.41
N ILE A 139 -1.78 2.24 14.09
CA ILE A 139 -1.39 3.32 13.19
C ILE A 139 -2.65 4.09 12.78
N THR A 140 -2.60 5.41 12.90
CA THR A 140 -3.63 6.34 12.43
C THR A 140 -3.23 6.96 11.09
N LEU A 141 -4.19 7.56 10.37
CA LEU A 141 -3.91 8.26 9.12
C LEU A 141 -2.92 9.43 9.33
N GLN A 142 -2.95 10.11 10.50
CA GLN A 142 -1.95 11.13 10.84
C GLN A 142 -0.54 10.56 10.94
N MET A 143 -0.36 9.38 11.53
CA MET A 143 0.94 8.70 11.60
C MET A 143 1.42 8.30 10.20
N ALA A 144 0.52 7.85 9.33
CA ALA A 144 0.82 7.54 7.93
C ALA A 144 1.28 8.81 7.16
N ALA A 145 0.58 9.92 7.34
CA ALA A 145 0.94 11.22 6.74
C ALA A 145 2.33 11.68 7.20
N ASN A 146 2.64 11.57 8.49
CA ASN A 146 3.93 11.94 9.06
C ASN A 146 5.07 11.06 8.52
N ALA A 147 4.85 9.74 8.45
CA ALA A 147 5.84 8.81 7.91
C ALA A 147 6.15 9.11 6.44
N ARG A 148 5.11 9.30 5.61
CA ARG A 148 5.28 9.69 4.20
C ARG A 148 6.06 11.01 4.08
N LEU A 149 5.68 12.03 4.82
CA LEU A 149 6.35 13.34 4.80
C LEU A 149 7.83 13.22 5.15
N ALA A 150 8.15 12.45 6.18
CA ALA A 150 9.54 12.21 6.59
C ALA A 150 10.35 11.52 5.48
N ARG A 151 9.76 10.54 4.77
CA ARG A 151 10.43 9.88 3.65
C ARG A 151 10.69 10.87 2.50
N LEU A 152 9.70 11.69 2.13
CA LEU A 152 9.87 12.74 1.12
C LEU A 152 11.00 13.70 1.48
N MET A 153 11.05 14.15 2.73
CA MET A 153 12.11 15.05 3.19
C MET A 153 13.49 14.39 3.15
N THR A 154 13.58 13.14 3.60
CA THR A 154 14.85 12.40 3.60
C THR A 154 15.35 12.18 2.18
N SER A 155 14.52 11.67 1.28
CA SER A 155 14.89 11.47 -0.12
C SER A 155 15.31 12.77 -0.80
N ASN A 156 14.55 13.84 -0.63
CA ASN A 156 14.90 15.15 -1.20
C ASN A 156 16.24 15.71 -0.67
N LEU A 157 16.60 15.41 0.58
CA LEU A 157 17.85 15.89 1.20
C LEU A 157 19.06 15.01 0.88
N THR A 158 18.85 13.71 0.64
CA THR A 158 19.95 12.73 0.56
C THR A 158 20.16 12.15 -0.83
N ASN A 159 19.14 12.16 -1.67
CA ASN A 159 19.22 11.65 -3.05
C ASN A 159 19.54 12.81 -4.00
N PRO A 160 20.74 12.85 -4.62
CA PRO A 160 21.11 13.93 -5.53
C PRO A 160 20.33 13.91 -6.86
N GLU A 161 19.68 12.79 -7.18
CA GLU A 161 18.82 12.62 -8.38
C GLU A 161 17.32 12.54 -8.01
N TYR A 162 16.97 13.00 -6.79
CA TYR A 162 15.58 12.95 -6.32
C TYR A 162 14.62 13.51 -7.36
N SER A 163 13.62 12.72 -7.69
CA SER A 163 12.55 13.12 -8.60
C SER A 163 11.21 12.54 -8.15
N MET A 164 10.15 13.28 -8.38
CA MET A 164 8.79 12.87 -8.05
C MET A 164 7.84 13.42 -9.12
N SER A 165 7.37 12.54 -10.01
CA SER A 165 6.34 12.91 -10.99
C SER A 165 5.00 13.16 -10.30
N ASP A 166 4.07 13.86 -10.97
CA ASP A 166 2.71 14.05 -10.45
C ASP A 166 2.01 12.70 -10.21
N LEU A 167 2.22 11.73 -11.11
CA LEU A 167 1.69 10.39 -10.98
C LEU A 167 2.34 9.64 -9.81
N GLY A 168 3.67 9.67 -9.69
CA GLY A 168 4.39 9.09 -8.55
C GLY A 168 3.95 9.68 -7.22
N SER A 169 3.72 11.00 -7.16
CA SER A 169 3.16 11.65 -5.96
C SER A 169 1.76 11.14 -5.63
N SER A 170 0.90 10.96 -6.63
CA SER A 170 -0.45 10.41 -6.45
C SER A 170 -0.39 8.97 -5.93
N PHE A 171 0.48 8.11 -6.49
CA PHE A 171 0.70 6.75 -5.99
C PHE A 171 1.24 6.75 -4.56
N SER A 172 2.25 7.56 -4.25
CA SER A 172 2.78 7.70 -2.89
C SER A 172 1.73 8.07 -1.84
N ILE A 173 0.76 8.95 -2.21
CA ILE A 173 -0.37 9.30 -1.36
C ILE A 173 -1.31 8.11 -1.23
N GLY A 174 -1.72 7.50 -2.36
CA GLY A 174 -2.62 6.34 -2.41
C GLY A 174 -2.07 5.15 -1.62
N GLU A 175 -0.79 4.83 -1.74
CA GLU A 175 -0.12 3.77 -0.99
C GLU A 175 -0.13 4.02 0.52
N SER A 176 0.06 5.31 0.92
CA SER A 176 0.06 5.69 2.33
C SER A 176 -1.31 5.57 2.99
N VAL A 177 -2.41 5.72 2.25
CA VAL A 177 -3.76 5.44 2.76
C VAL A 177 -4.13 3.98 2.63
N ALA A 178 -3.64 3.27 1.59
CA ALA A 178 -4.03 1.91 1.28
C ALA A 178 -3.69 0.93 2.43
N TYR A 179 -2.47 0.98 2.99
CA TYR A 179 -2.13 0.06 4.07
C TYR A 179 -2.96 0.30 5.34
N VAL A 180 -3.41 1.55 5.59
CA VAL A 180 -4.29 1.86 6.71
C VAL A 180 -5.70 1.33 6.48
N ALA A 181 -6.25 1.57 5.29
CA ALA A 181 -7.64 1.27 4.99
C ALA A 181 -7.89 -0.20 4.61
N ILE A 182 -6.95 -0.84 3.91
CA ILE A 182 -7.09 -2.22 3.42
C ILE A 182 -6.74 -3.25 4.49
N LEU A 183 -5.67 -3.03 5.26
CA LEU A 183 -5.30 -3.92 6.35
C LEU A 183 -6.02 -3.60 7.67
N GLY A 184 -6.63 -2.45 7.76
CA GLY A 184 -7.37 -1.96 8.92
C GLY A 184 -8.81 -1.59 8.59
N SER A 185 -9.17 -0.32 8.80
CA SER A 185 -10.53 0.16 8.53
C SER A 185 -10.51 1.55 7.89
N LYS A 186 -11.22 1.66 6.76
CA LYS A 186 -11.44 2.94 6.08
C LYS A 186 -12.37 3.88 6.87
N GLU A 187 -13.23 3.33 7.73
CA GLU A 187 -14.17 4.08 8.57
C GLU A 187 -13.45 4.71 9.77
N THR A 188 -12.64 3.94 10.49
CA THR A 188 -11.89 4.43 11.66
C THR A 188 -10.56 5.06 11.29
N ARG A 189 -10.08 4.87 10.06
CA ARG A 189 -8.78 5.34 9.56
C ARG A 189 -7.61 4.86 10.41
N THR A 190 -7.69 3.61 10.83
CA THR A 190 -6.70 2.97 11.70
C THR A 190 -6.40 1.55 11.26
N VAL A 191 -5.19 1.08 11.57
CA VAL A 191 -4.76 -0.29 11.33
C VAL A 191 -3.88 -0.78 12.47
N PRO A 192 -3.98 -2.06 12.89
CA PRO A 192 -3.00 -2.64 13.81
C PRO A 192 -1.59 -2.57 13.21
N LYS A 193 -0.64 -1.98 13.94
CA LYS A 193 0.76 -1.84 13.49
C LYS A 193 1.36 -3.18 13.07
N ALA A 194 1.10 -4.23 13.85
CA ALA A 194 1.59 -5.57 13.58
C ALA A 194 1.17 -6.12 12.20
N TYR A 195 -0.03 -5.73 11.69
CA TYR A 195 -0.47 -6.17 10.35
C TYR A 195 0.37 -5.55 9.25
N VAL A 196 0.69 -4.27 9.42
CA VAL A 196 1.49 -3.52 8.42
C VAL A 196 2.93 -4.01 8.43
N GLU A 197 3.54 -4.17 9.60
CA GLU A 197 4.89 -4.73 9.74
C GLU A 197 4.96 -6.12 9.12
N TYR A 198 3.98 -6.97 9.41
CA TYR A 198 3.93 -8.33 8.86
C TYR A 198 3.85 -8.35 7.33
N LEU A 199 2.99 -7.50 6.74
CA LEU A 199 2.88 -7.39 5.29
C LEU A 199 4.20 -6.93 4.65
N PHE A 200 4.79 -5.84 5.15
CA PHE A 200 5.97 -5.23 4.53
C PHE A 200 7.22 -6.08 4.68
N GLU A 201 7.38 -6.75 5.83
CA GLU A 201 8.58 -7.55 6.16
C GLU A 201 8.50 -8.99 5.63
N LYS A 202 7.30 -9.55 5.50
CA LYS A 202 7.09 -10.96 5.14
C LYS A 202 6.43 -11.15 3.78
N GLU A 203 5.90 -10.10 3.17
CA GLU A 203 5.08 -10.16 1.96
C GLU A 203 4.03 -11.27 2.05
N ARG A 204 3.27 -11.22 3.17
CA ARG A 204 2.26 -12.21 3.55
C ARG A 204 1.07 -11.51 4.20
N LEU A 205 -0.15 -11.96 3.90
CA LEU A 205 -1.35 -11.49 4.58
C LEU A 205 -1.34 -11.92 6.04
N PRO A 206 -1.61 -11.02 7.00
CA PRO A 206 -1.46 -11.32 8.43
C PRO A 206 -2.63 -12.13 9.01
N TYR A 207 -3.01 -13.22 8.35
CA TYR A 207 -4.10 -14.10 8.77
C TYR A 207 -3.86 -14.69 10.16
N GLU A 208 -2.61 -15.07 10.47
CA GLU A 208 -2.22 -15.60 11.78
C GLU A 208 -2.38 -14.58 12.91
N LEU A 209 -2.40 -13.28 12.56
CA LEU A 209 -2.63 -12.19 13.51
C LEU A 209 -4.13 -11.82 13.60
N GLY A 210 -5.00 -12.52 12.86
CA GLY A 210 -6.44 -12.31 12.87
C GLY A 210 -6.96 -11.36 11.79
N PHE A 211 -6.17 -11.02 10.78
CA PHE A 211 -6.61 -10.19 9.66
C PHE A 211 -7.79 -10.85 8.93
N LYS A 212 -8.78 -10.03 8.63
CA LYS A 212 -9.89 -10.34 7.73
C LYS A 212 -10.10 -9.15 6.81
N LYS A 213 -10.34 -9.41 5.53
CA LYS A 213 -10.69 -8.34 4.60
C LYS A 213 -11.98 -7.64 5.04
N ALA A 214 -12.10 -6.35 4.75
CA ALA A 214 -13.28 -5.56 5.08
C ALA A 214 -14.55 -6.18 4.46
N GLU A 215 -15.69 -6.02 5.14
CA GLU A 215 -16.99 -6.48 4.62
C GLU A 215 -17.51 -5.57 3.50
N THR A 216 -17.22 -4.25 3.59
CA THR A 216 -17.58 -3.26 2.57
C THR A 216 -16.44 -3.07 1.58
N PRO A 217 -16.69 -3.05 0.25
CA PRO A 217 -15.65 -2.87 -0.73
C PRO A 217 -14.95 -1.50 -0.59
N MET A 218 -13.66 -1.46 -0.91
CA MET A 218 -12.92 -0.21 -1.12
C MET A 218 -13.20 0.29 -2.52
N THR A 219 -13.86 1.44 -2.63
CA THR A 219 -14.19 2.10 -3.90
C THR A 219 -13.18 3.18 -4.27
N GLU A 220 -13.21 3.64 -5.53
CA GLU A 220 -12.42 4.79 -5.98
C GLU A 220 -12.76 6.06 -5.17
N THR A 221 -14.03 6.28 -4.89
CA THR A 221 -14.48 7.41 -4.06
C THR A 221 -13.92 7.33 -2.63
N ASP A 222 -13.91 6.16 -2.02
CA ASP A 222 -13.31 5.97 -0.69
C ASP A 222 -11.82 6.29 -0.71
N LEU A 223 -11.11 5.78 -1.73
CA LEU A 223 -9.68 6.02 -1.90
C LEU A 223 -9.40 7.52 -2.08
N GLY A 224 -10.12 8.21 -2.96
CA GLY A 224 -9.97 9.65 -3.21
C GLY A 224 -10.20 10.47 -1.95
N ASN A 225 -11.29 10.22 -1.20
CA ASN A 225 -11.57 10.91 0.04
C ASN A 225 -10.47 10.74 1.10
N LEU A 226 -9.93 9.52 1.23
CA LEU A 226 -8.83 9.25 2.16
C LEU A 226 -7.52 9.90 1.72
N MET A 227 -7.25 9.99 0.43
CA MET A 227 -6.10 10.70 -0.12
C MET A 227 -6.18 12.20 0.18
N ASP A 228 -7.33 12.84 -0.03
CA ASP A 228 -7.57 14.24 0.31
C ASP A 228 -7.40 14.49 1.82
N GLU A 229 -7.93 13.59 2.65
CA GLU A 229 -7.74 13.66 4.11
C GLU A 229 -6.26 13.55 4.48
N LEU A 230 -5.52 12.59 3.94
CA LEU A 230 -4.08 12.43 4.20
C LEU A 230 -3.29 13.68 3.79
N ILE A 231 -3.60 14.29 2.64
CA ILE A 231 -2.98 15.54 2.18
C ILE A 231 -3.24 16.66 3.20
N SER A 232 -4.46 16.75 3.73
CA SER A 232 -4.83 17.77 4.72
C SER A 232 -4.08 17.62 6.05
N LEU A 233 -3.65 16.40 6.37
CA LEU A 233 -2.89 16.07 7.57
C LEU A 233 -1.38 16.31 7.43
N GLN A 234 -0.87 16.54 6.23
CA GLN A 234 0.54 16.81 5.98
C GLN A 234 0.88 18.28 6.29
N HIS A 235 1.56 18.49 7.40
CA HIS A 235 2.06 19.83 7.77
C HIS A 235 3.56 19.90 7.53
N PHE A 236 3.96 20.50 6.40
CA PHE A 236 5.37 20.84 6.20
C PHE A 236 5.80 21.84 7.28
N PRO A 237 6.97 21.67 7.91
CA PRO A 237 7.51 22.69 8.80
C PRO A 237 7.61 24.00 8.03
N GLN A 238 6.88 25.02 8.50
CA GLN A 238 7.03 26.37 7.95
C GLN A 238 8.45 26.82 8.27
N SER A 239 9.22 27.22 7.26
CA SER A 239 10.54 27.82 7.50
C SER A 239 10.38 28.98 8.50
N PRO A 240 11.15 29.04 9.60
CA PRO A 240 11.09 30.16 10.51
C PRO A 240 11.58 31.42 9.77
N GLY A 241 10.65 32.22 9.30
CA GLY A 241 10.97 33.50 8.70
C GLY A 241 10.30 33.78 7.35
N LYS A 242 9.01 33.91 7.35
CA LYS A 242 8.23 34.88 6.56
C LYS A 242 6.76 34.73 6.99
N ILE A 243 6.37 35.50 7.99
CA ILE A 243 4.95 35.82 8.18
C ILE A 243 4.57 36.70 6.98
N ALA A 244 4.17 36.07 5.89
CA ALA A 244 3.56 36.77 4.78
C ALA A 244 2.22 37.30 5.30
N LYS A 245 2.10 38.65 5.37
CA LYS A 245 0.83 39.30 5.58
C LYS A 245 -0.17 38.68 4.63
N ARG A 246 -1.25 38.12 5.18
CA ARG A 246 -2.41 37.62 4.47
C ARG A 246 -2.96 38.74 3.60
N SER A 247 -2.52 38.83 2.35
CA SER A 247 -3.19 39.65 1.36
C SER A 247 -4.49 38.93 1.00
N GLU A 248 -5.60 39.58 1.29
CA GLU A 248 -6.91 39.19 0.80
C GLU A 248 -6.83 39.04 -0.73
N ARG A 249 -6.89 37.81 -1.22
CA ARG A 249 -7.04 37.57 -2.64
C ARG A 249 -8.52 37.69 -3.00
N PRO A 250 -8.86 38.40 -4.08
CA PRO A 250 -10.21 38.38 -4.64
C PRO A 250 -10.56 36.93 -5.03
N SER A 251 -11.82 36.59 -4.87
CA SER A 251 -12.38 35.28 -5.24
C SER A 251 -12.25 35.03 -6.74
N GLU A 252 -11.14 34.45 -7.17
CA GLU A 252 -11.01 33.86 -8.49
C GLU A 252 -11.55 32.43 -8.45
N LYS A 253 -12.42 32.16 -9.40
CA LYS A 253 -13.09 30.89 -9.63
C LYS A 253 -12.08 29.74 -9.55
N ARG A 254 -12.29 28.85 -8.62
CA ARG A 254 -11.59 27.61 -8.40
C ARG A 254 -11.64 26.79 -9.70
N ALA A 255 -10.57 26.81 -10.49
CA ALA A 255 -10.36 25.82 -11.52
C ALA A 255 -10.16 24.50 -10.81
N GLU A 256 -11.10 23.58 -10.96
CA GLU A 256 -11.01 22.23 -10.48
C GLU A 256 -9.76 21.57 -11.10
N LYS A 257 -8.66 21.56 -10.36
CA LYS A 257 -7.61 20.57 -10.59
C LYS A 257 -8.16 19.26 -10.06
N ARG A 258 -8.79 18.50 -10.93
CA ARG A 258 -9.19 17.12 -10.61
C ARG A 258 -7.95 16.34 -10.24
N CYS A 259 -8.01 15.64 -9.11
CA CYS A 259 -7.11 14.54 -8.79
C CYS A 259 -7.11 13.58 -10.01
N PRO A 260 -5.99 12.98 -10.42
CA PRO A 260 -5.98 12.02 -11.52
C PRO A 260 -6.87 10.79 -11.26
N PHE A 261 -7.51 10.72 -10.10
CA PHE A 261 -8.47 9.69 -9.70
C PHE A 261 -9.93 10.17 -9.71
N HIS A 262 -10.26 11.30 -10.35
CA HIS A 262 -11.63 11.79 -10.58
C HIS A 262 -11.82 12.26 -12.01
#